data_e25302ba0337a7847292c2273925bbc9
#
_entry.id   e25302ba0337a7847292c2273925bbc9
#
_cell.length_a   1.000
_cell.length_b   1.000
_cell.length_c   1.000
_cell.angle_alpha   90.00
_cell.angle_beta   90.00
_cell.angle_gamma   90.00
#
_symmetry.space_group_name_H-M   'P 1'
#
loop_
_entity.id
_entity.type
_entity.pdbx_description
1 polymer ?
#
loop_
_entity_poly.entity_id
_entity_poly.type
_entity_poly.pdbx_seq_one_letter_code
_entity_poly.pdbx_strand_id
1 'polypeptide(L)'
;MSGARKKSSRPSINSLRRVFHEIIWPRRKLVFVGLVLILINRLSGLVLPASTKYLVDDVIGDGRSDLLWTLLGLVALAVAVQAATAFSLTRLLSVEAQRLIAQLRSEVQYHVLRLPVRSFDETRSGELVSRVMDDVEGVRNLVGTGLVQLFGGILTAVVALGFLLRIDPVMTLLALVPLGLFGVVSTKAFSTLRPAFRERGKIRAEVKGRLTESLGGIRVIKGFHAVERERDVFEAGVMRLFRNVRTTLTASAAVTSLGTLFMGLATVLVMGYGGRLILEDELTLGELFSFTVFLGFLVAPVVQMANIGTQMTEAFAGLDRTAELLSQPKEDDDPRRTRTMPP
;
A
#
# COMPACT_ATOMS: atom_id res chain seq x y z
N MET A 1 32.69 -9.88 -16.15
CA MET A 1 32.08 -11.10 -15.61
C MET A 1 32.26 -11.10 -14.09
N SER A 2 31.29 -10.74 -13.34
CA SER A 2 31.10 -11.17 -11.94
C SER A 2 29.69 -10.76 -11.55
N GLY A 3 28.76 -11.74 -11.61
CA GLY A 3 27.37 -11.56 -11.23
C GLY A 3 27.23 -11.49 -9.72
N ALA A 4 27.27 -10.30 -9.15
CA ALA A 4 26.88 -10.10 -7.78
C ALA A 4 25.38 -10.42 -7.64
N ARG A 5 25.06 -11.58 -7.09
CA ARG A 5 23.73 -11.97 -6.63
C ARG A 5 23.22 -10.88 -5.68
N LYS A 6 22.38 -9.95 -6.18
CA LYS A 6 21.62 -9.03 -5.34
C LYS A 6 20.72 -9.88 -4.43
N LYS A 7 21.17 -10.14 -3.19
CA LYS A 7 20.33 -10.63 -2.10
C LYS A 7 19.13 -9.68 -2.00
N SER A 8 17.92 -10.23 -2.04
CA SER A 8 16.71 -9.49 -1.65
C SER A 8 16.86 -9.19 -0.15
N SER A 9 17.39 -8.04 0.19
CA SER A 9 17.51 -7.60 1.56
C SER A 9 16.09 -7.34 2.09
N ARG A 10 15.70 -8.08 3.12
CA ARG A 10 14.69 -7.61 4.06
C ARG A 10 15.14 -6.23 4.51
N PRO A 11 14.24 -5.25 4.75
CA PRO A 11 14.65 -3.94 5.23
C PRO A 11 15.58 -4.14 6.42
N SER A 12 16.78 -3.58 6.35
CA SER A 12 17.76 -3.77 7.42
C SER A 12 17.21 -3.04 8.66
N ILE A 13 17.41 -3.61 9.85
CA ILE A 13 17.02 -2.96 11.11
C ILE A 13 17.63 -1.54 11.20
N ASN A 14 18.77 -1.35 10.54
CA ASN A 14 19.46 -0.06 10.46
C ASN A 14 18.71 0.96 9.58
N SER A 15 18.10 0.55 8.48
CA SER A 15 17.27 1.46 7.66
C SER A 15 16.00 1.87 8.39
N LEU A 16 15.35 0.96 9.12
CA LEU A 16 14.20 1.29 9.96
C LEU A 16 14.57 2.29 11.06
N ARG A 17 15.70 2.07 11.75
CA ARG A 17 16.18 2.96 12.81
C ARG A 17 16.53 4.35 12.27
N ARG A 18 17.16 4.43 11.09
CA ARG A 18 17.50 5.69 10.42
C ARG A 18 16.22 6.45 10.03
N VAL A 19 15.26 5.81 9.37
CA VAL A 19 13.97 6.41 9.02
C VAL A 19 13.24 6.94 10.26
N PHE A 20 13.23 6.15 11.33
CA PHE A 20 12.60 6.58 12.57
C PHE A 20 13.28 7.81 13.15
N HIS A 21 14.62 7.84 13.23
CA HIS A 21 15.36 8.90 13.90
C HIS A 21 15.49 10.17 13.05
N GLU A 22 15.67 10.05 11.73
CA GLU A 22 15.89 11.20 10.84
C GLU A 22 14.58 11.77 10.27
N ILE A 23 13.56 10.92 10.06
CA ILE A 23 12.32 11.35 9.41
C ILE A 23 11.18 11.51 10.41
N ILE A 24 10.93 10.52 11.29
CA ILE A 24 9.76 10.48 12.17
C ILE A 24 9.98 11.31 13.44
N TRP A 25 11.11 11.13 14.10
CA TRP A 25 11.39 11.75 15.41
C TRP A 25 11.36 13.28 15.40
N PRO A 26 11.94 14.00 14.42
CA PRO A 26 11.84 15.46 14.35
C PRO A 26 10.42 15.96 14.19
N ARG A 27 9.52 15.11 13.66
CA ARG A 27 8.11 15.42 13.36
C ARG A 27 7.12 14.76 14.33
N ARG A 28 7.58 14.39 15.54
CA ARG A 28 6.74 13.68 16.54
C ARG A 28 5.42 14.37 16.86
N LYS A 29 5.36 15.70 16.88
CA LYS A 29 4.13 16.47 17.09
C LYS A 29 3.13 16.24 15.96
N LEU A 30 3.58 16.28 14.73
CA LEU A 30 2.76 16.02 13.53
C LEU A 30 2.26 14.57 13.49
N VAL A 31 3.12 13.61 13.82
CA VAL A 31 2.75 12.18 13.90
C VAL A 31 1.71 11.97 15.00
N PHE A 32 1.87 12.60 16.17
CA PHE A 32 0.92 12.51 17.26
C PHE A 32 -0.45 13.10 16.87
N VAL A 33 -0.47 14.32 16.29
CA VAL A 33 -1.72 14.93 15.78
C VAL A 33 -2.36 14.05 14.71
N GLY A 34 -1.54 13.48 13.81
CA GLY A 34 -2.01 12.53 12.80
C GLY A 34 -2.66 11.29 13.41
N LEU A 35 -2.06 10.70 14.44
CA LEU A 35 -2.63 9.54 15.15
C LEU A 35 -3.95 9.88 15.86
N VAL A 36 -4.05 11.03 16.50
CA VAL A 36 -5.30 11.50 17.11
C VAL A 36 -6.39 11.70 16.06
N LEU A 37 -6.06 12.33 14.93
CA LEU A 37 -7.00 12.50 13.83
C LEU A 37 -7.42 11.16 13.21
N ILE A 38 -6.50 10.18 13.09
CA ILE A 38 -6.83 8.82 12.65
C ILE A 38 -7.82 8.18 13.61
N LEU A 39 -7.57 8.28 14.92
CA LEU A 39 -8.45 7.73 15.94
C LEU A 39 -9.86 8.32 15.83
N ILE A 40 -9.98 9.66 15.79
CA ILE A 40 -11.27 10.33 15.65
C ILE A 40 -11.96 9.93 14.34
N ASN A 41 -11.24 9.94 13.24
CA ASN A 41 -11.77 9.57 11.92
C ASN A 41 -12.32 8.14 11.90
N ARG A 42 -11.59 7.17 12.47
CA ARG A 42 -11.99 5.76 12.49
C ARG A 42 -13.16 5.51 13.45
N LEU A 43 -13.15 6.11 14.63
CA LEU A 43 -14.27 6.01 15.58
C LEU A 43 -15.53 6.65 14.99
N SER A 44 -15.43 7.82 14.38
CA SER A 44 -16.57 8.46 13.70
C SER A 44 -17.12 7.62 12.54
N GLY A 45 -16.25 6.94 11.78
CA GLY A 45 -16.67 6.04 10.70
C GLY A 45 -17.40 4.78 11.17
N LEU A 46 -17.22 4.37 12.43
CA LEU A 46 -17.90 3.21 13.03
C LEU A 46 -19.25 3.55 13.65
N VAL A 47 -19.58 4.84 13.79
CA VAL A 47 -20.89 5.27 14.35
C VAL A 47 -22.03 4.82 13.45
N LEU A 48 -21.89 4.93 12.12
CA LEU A 48 -22.94 4.51 11.17
C LEU A 48 -23.27 3.01 11.30
N PRO A 49 -22.32 2.05 11.25
CA PRO A 49 -22.63 0.65 11.48
C PRO A 49 -23.18 0.36 12.88
N ALA A 50 -22.68 1.06 13.90
CA ALA A 50 -23.19 0.89 15.26
C ALA A 50 -24.64 1.41 15.41
N SER A 51 -24.99 2.49 14.72
CA SER A 51 -26.34 3.06 14.74
C SER A 51 -27.39 2.17 14.04
N THR A 52 -26.97 1.27 13.15
CA THR A 52 -27.86 0.38 12.43
C THR A 52 -28.66 -0.51 13.37
N LYS A 53 -28.05 -1.00 14.45
CA LYS A 53 -28.75 -1.75 15.50
C LYS A 53 -29.91 -0.94 16.06
N TYR A 54 -29.65 0.25 16.56
CA TYR A 54 -30.67 1.12 17.18
C TYR A 54 -31.75 1.56 16.19
N LEU A 55 -31.40 1.75 14.93
CA LEU A 55 -32.40 2.08 13.89
C LEU A 55 -33.35 0.92 13.65
N VAL A 56 -32.85 -0.32 13.59
CA VAL A 56 -33.68 -1.49 13.28
C VAL A 56 -34.47 -1.93 14.52
N ASP A 57 -33.85 -1.98 15.69
CA ASP A 57 -34.50 -2.53 16.90
C ASP A 57 -35.40 -1.48 17.58
N ASP A 58 -34.83 -0.31 17.94
CA ASP A 58 -35.57 0.67 18.74
C ASP A 58 -36.52 1.53 17.90
N VAL A 59 -36.04 2.00 16.70
CA VAL A 59 -36.87 2.94 15.90
C VAL A 59 -37.92 2.19 15.10
N ILE A 60 -37.55 1.11 14.39
CA ILE A 60 -38.46 0.36 13.52
C ILE A 60 -39.21 -0.70 14.34
N GLY A 61 -38.49 -1.48 15.17
CA GLY A 61 -39.06 -2.58 15.94
C GLY A 61 -40.01 -2.09 17.03
N ASP A 62 -39.56 -1.15 17.85
CA ASP A 62 -40.35 -0.60 18.98
C ASP A 62 -41.22 0.59 18.59
N GLY A 63 -41.12 1.08 17.33
CA GLY A 63 -41.92 2.21 16.82
C GLY A 63 -41.55 3.57 17.44
N ARG A 64 -40.34 3.71 18.01
CA ARG A 64 -39.87 4.93 18.69
C ARG A 64 -39.40 6.00 17.70
N SER A 65 -40.36 6.65 17.07
CA SER A 65 -40.10 7.71 16.05
C SER A 65 -39.37 8.94 16.63
N ASP A 66 -39.45 9.18 17.93
CA ASP A 66 -38.72 10.25 18.67
C ASP A 66 -37.20 10.07 18.56
N LEU A 67 -36.71 8.82 18.57
CA LEU A 67 -35.27 8.51 18.48
C LEU A 67 -34.72 8.68 17.06
N LEU A 68 -35.57 8.63 16.03
CA LEU A 68 -35.14 8.71 14.62
C LEU A 68 -34.33 9.98 14.35
N TRP A 69 -34.86 11.14 14.72
CA TRP A 69 -34.18 12.41 14.44
C TRP A 69 -32.90 12.59 15.24
N THR A 70 -32.88 12.08 16.49
CA THR A 70 -31.69 12.09 17.34
C THR A 70 -30.59 11.20 16.73
N LEU A 71 -30.96 9.99 16.29
CA LEU A 71 -30.04 9.03 15.66
C LEU A 71 -29.48 9.59 14.34
N LEU A 72 -30.35 10.15 13.49
CA LEU A 72 -29.93 10.78 12.23
C LEU A 72 -29.01 11.98 12.48
N GLY A 73 -29.29 12.79 13.49
CA GLY A 73 -28.44 13.91 13.88
C GLY A 73 -27.04 13.45 14.35
N LEU A 74 -26.99 12.39 15.17
CA LEU A 74 -25.74 11.80 15.64
C LEU A 74 -24.91 11.24 14.47
N VAL A 75 -25.56 10.50 13.56
CA VAL A 75 -24.89 9.92 12.38
C VAL A 75 -24.42 11.04 11.44
N ALA A 76 -25.25 12.06 11.20
CA ALA A 76 -24.84 13.21 10.37
C ALA A 76 -23.64 13.95 10.97
N LEU A 77 -23.63 14.16 12.29
CA LEU A 77 -22.50 14.75 12.99
C LEU A 77 -21.24 13.87 12.86
N ALA A 78 -21.38 12.55 13.08
CA ALA A 78 -20.26 11.62 12.93
C ALA A 78 -19.68 11.62 11.50
N VAL A 79 -20.53 11.64 10.49
CA VAL A 79 -20.10 11.75 9.08
C VAL A 79 -19.40 13.08 8.81
N ALA A 80 -19.92 14.20 9.35
CA ALA A 80 -19.28 15.51 9.23
C ALA A 80 -17.89 15.53 9.90
N VAL A 81 -17.76 14.98 11.11
CA VAL A 81 -16.49 14.83 11.82
C VAL A 81 -15.53 13.92 11.05
N GLN A 82 -16.03 12.81 10.49
CA GLN A 82 -15.23 11.91 9.66
C GLN A 82 -14.70 12.63 8.41
N ALA A 83 -15.53 13.39 7.72
CA ALA A 83 -15.13 14.14 6.54
C ALA A 83 -14.09 15.23 6.87
N ALA A 84 -14.32 15.99 7.95
CA ALA A 84 -13.40 17.04 8.40
C ALA A 84 -12.04 16.46 8.83
N THR A 85 -12.05 15.35 9.57
CA THR A 85 -10.81 14.68 9.99
C THR A 85 -10.09 14.01 8.81
N ALA A 86 -10.79 13.42 7.84
CA ALA A 86 -10.19 12.86 6.62
C ALA A 86 -9.50 13.95 5.78
N PHE A 87 -10.17 15.11 5.61
CA PHE A 87 -9.58 16.26 4.93
C PHE A 87 -8.33 16.76 5.66
N SER A 88 -8.43 16.94 6.99
CA SER A 88 -7.31 17.41 7.81
C SER A 88 -6.11 16.44 7.78
N LEU A 89 -6.36 15.14 7.87
CA LEU A 89 -5.33 14.09 7.73
C LEU A 89 -4.63 14.15 6.38
N THR A 90 -5.43 14.17 5.30
CA THR A 90 -4.87 14.21 3.94
C THR A 90 -4.03 15.45 3.74
N ARG A 91 -4.54 16.62 4.14
CA ARG A 91 -3.81 17.89 4.04
C ARG A 91 -2.54 17.87 4.88
N LEU A 92 -2.64 17.50 6.16
CA LEU A 92 -1.52 17.53 7.10
C LEU A 92 -0.40 16.59 6.68
N LEU A 93 -0.71 15.31 6.45
CA LEU A 93 0.30 14.30 6.19
C LEU A 93 0.80 14.33 4.74
N SER A 94 -0.09 14.56 3.76
CA SER A 94 0.33 14.58 2.36
C SER A 94 1.15 15.83 2.02
N VAL A 95 0.79 17.00 2.56
CA VAL A 95 1.57 18.23 2.32
C VAL A 95 2.96 18.13 2.97
N GLU A 96 3.04 17.62 4.21
CA GLU A 96 4.35 17.43 4.85
C GLU A 96 5.19 16.34 4.16
N ALA A 97 4.57 15.26 3.69
CA ALA A 97 5.27 14.26 2.90
C ALA A 97 5.83 14.87 1.59
N GLN A 98 5.05 15.69 0.89
CA GLN A 98 5.49 16.37 -0.33
C GLN A 98 6.60 17.40 -0.05
N ARG A 99 6.52 18.13 1.08
CA ARG A 99 7.58 19.04 1.51
C ARG A 99 8.89 18.29 1.75
N LEU A 100 8.81 17.15 2.45
CA LEU A 100 9.97 16.29 2.70
C LEU A 100 10.57 15.74 1.40
N ILE A 101 9.73 15.30 0.47
CA ILE A 101 10.16 14.85 -0.87
C ILE A 101 10.89 15.97 -1.61
N ALA A 102 10.34 17.19 -1.61
CA ALA A 102 10.96 18.34 -2.26
C ALA A 102 12.34 18.66 -1.65
N GLN A 103 12.46 18.61 -0.32
CA GLN A 103 13.73 18.81 0.37
C GLN A 103 14.76 17.73 0.01
N LEU A 104 14.34 16.45 0.07
CA LEU A 104 15.23 15.33 -0.27
C LEU A 104 15.65 15.37 -1.75
N ARG A 105 14.75 15.71 -2.66
CA ARG A 105 15.11 15.86 -4.10
C ARG A 105 16.17 16.94 -4.29
N SER A 106 16.00 18.09 -3.65
CA SER A 106 16.97 19.17 -3.72
C SER A 106 18.33 18.78 -3.11
N GLU A 107 18.31 18.10 -1.97
CA GLU A 107 19.52 17.62 -1.31
C GLU A 107 20.26 16.56 -2.14
N VAL A 108 19.54 15.59 -2.67
CA VAL A 108 20.10 14.54 -3.53
C VAL A 108 20.65 15.12 -4.82
N GLN A 109 19.91 16.03 -5.47
CA GLN A 109 20.36 16.71 -6.68
C GLN A 109 21.63 17.52 -6.43
N TYR A 110 21.67 18.29 -5.33
CA TYR A 110 22.85 19.06 -4.94
C TYR A 110 24.07 18.17 -4.66
N HIS A 111 23.84 17.02 -4.01
CA HIS A 111 24.88 16.02 -3.77
C HIS A 111 25.40 15.41 -5.07
N VAL A 112 24.48 15.03 -5.98
CA VAL A 112 24.83 14.46 -7.29
C VAL A 112 25.70 15.40 -8.08
N LEU A 113 25.39 16.70 -8.11
CA LEU A 113 26.19 17.70 -8.84
C LEU A 113 27.60 17.87 -8.27
N ARG A 114 27.87 17.40 -7.05
CA ARG A 114 29.18 17.43 -6.41
C ARG A 114 29.92 16.10 -6.44
N LEU A 115 29.39 15.11 -7.10
CA LEU A 115 30.10 13.84 -7.30
C LEU A 115 31.25 14.02 -8.30
N PRO A 116 32.33 13.24 -8.15
CA PRO A 116 33.43 13.23 -9.12
C PRO A 116 32.93 12.87 -10.54
N VAL A 117 33.52 13.48 -11.57
CA VAL A 117 33.14 13.22 -12.99
C VAL A 117 33.15 11.74 -13.32
N ARG A 118 34.09 10.97 -12.76
CA ARG A 118 34.15 9.51 -12.90
C ARG A 118 32.85 8.80 -12.55
N SER A 119 32.10 9.29 -11.57
CA SER A 119 30.80 8.71 -11.18
C SER A 119 29.76 8.82 -12.30
N PHE A 120 29.84 9.86 -13.12
CA PHE A 120 28.96 10.05 -14.28
C PHE A 120 29.36 9.16 -15.46
N ASP A 121 30.64 8.83 -15.60
CA ASP A 121 31.12 7.88 -16.61
C ASP A 121 30.68 6.44 -16.28
N GLU A 122 30.64 6.09 -14.99
CA GLU A 122 30.27 4.76 -14.51
C GLU A 122 28.75 4.55 -14.40
N THR A 123 27.97 5.63 -14.27
CA THR A 123 26.52 5.55 -14.02
C THR A 123 25.74 6.24 -15.14
N ARG A 124 24.74 5.56 -15.70
CA ARG A 124 23.89 6.13 -16.73
C ARG A 124 23.07 7.30 -16.18
N SER A 125 23.01 8.43 -16.89
CA SER A 125 22.24 9.62 -16.49
C SER A 125 20.79 9.31 -16.15
N GLY A 126 20.14 8.39 -16.86
CA GLY A 126 18.76 7.95 -16.57
C GLY A 126 18.63 7.25 -15.22
N GLU A 127 19.66 6.55 -14.73
CA GLU A 127 19.66 5.95 -13.40
C GLU A 127 19.74 7.02 -12.30
N LEU A 128 20.59 8.02 -12.48
CA LEU A 128 20.68 9.15 -11.54
C LEU A 128 19.37 9.93 -11.48
N VAL A 129 18.72 10.19 -12.61
CA VAL A 129 17.41 10.83 -12.68
C VAL A 129 16.37 10.01 -11.91
N SER A 130 16.32 8.69 -12.11
CA SER A 130 15.40 7.81 -11.38
C SER A 130 15.67 7.81 -9.87
N ARG A 131 16.93 7.84 -9.44
CA ARG A 131 17.30 7.94 -8.01
C ARG A 131 16.81 9.26 -7.38
N VAL A 132 16.93 10.39 -8.10
CA VAL A 132 16.47 11.70 -7.61
C VAL A 132 14.95 11.79 -7.60
N MET A 133 14.27 11.26 -8.61
CA MET A 133 12.83 11.48 -8.79
C MET A 133 11.99 10.36 -8.20
N ASP A 134 12.31 9.09 -8.48
CA ASP A 134 11.44 7.95 -8.16
C ASP A 134 11.76 7.34 -6.78
N ASP A 135 13.04 7.18 -6.44
CA ASP A 135 13.44 6.56 -5.16
C ASP A 135 13.03 7.42 -3.96
N VAL A 136 13.12 8.75 -4.11
CA VAL A 136 12.69 9.70 -3.07
C VAL A 136 11.17 9.73 -2.91
N GLU A 137 10.39 9.46 -3.98
CA GLU A 137 8.92 9.43 -3.93
C GLU A 137 8.40 8.36 -2.95
N GLY A 138 9.15 7.29 -2.71
CA GLY A 138 8.83 6.25 -1.72
C GLY A 138 8.57 6.79 -0.31
N VAL A 139 9.16 7.92 0.06
CA VAL A 139 8.95 8.60 1.36
C VAL A 139 7.48 8.96 1.59
N ARG A 140 6.71 9.29 0.53
CA ARG A 140 5.28 9.56 0.62
C ARG A 140 4.51 8.39 1.23
N ASN A 141 4.86 7.17 0.84
CA ASN A 141 4.20 5.97 1.35
C ASN A 141 4.56 5.69 2.81
N LEU A 142 5.75 6.08 3.25
CA LEU A 142 6.19 5.90 4.64
C LEU A 142 5.57 6.92 5.60
N VAL A 143 5.54 8.21 5.23
CA VAL A 143 5.16 9.31 6.14
C VAL A 143 3.70 9.74 5.93
N GLY A 144 3.17 9.60 4.72
CA GLY A 144 1.83 10.02 4.34
C GLY A 144 0.79 8.90 4.42
N THR A 145 0.40 8.41 3.25
CA THR A 145 -0.73 7.48 3.10
C THR A 145 -0.51 6.13 3.76
N GLY A 146 0.72 5.60 3.77
CA GLY A 146 1.01 4.28 4.33
C GLY A 146 0.79 4.19 5.84
N LEU A 147 1.24 5.20 6.61
CA LEU A 147 1.00 5.25 8.05
C LEU A 147 -0.49 5.33 8.38
N VAL A 148 -1.24 6.21 7.68
CA VAL A 148 -2.69 6.37 7.88
C VAL A 148 -3.43 5.06 7.61
N GLN A 149 -3.08 4.39 6.52
CA GLN A 149 -3.71 3.12 6.14
C GLN A 149 -3.35 2.00 7.11
N LEU A 150 -2.10 1.90 7.54
CA LEU A 150 -1.64 0.86 8.46
C LEU A 150 -2.29 1.02 9.84
N PHE A 151 -2.08 2.17 10.50
CA PHE A 151 -2.61 2.41 11.84
C PHE A 151 -4.13 2.50 11.84
N GLY A 152 -4.71 3.19 10.84
CA GLY A 152 -6.15 3.28 10.70
C GLY A 152 -6.80 1.92 10.42
N GLY A 153 -6.19 1.09 9.58
CA GLY A 153 -6.66 -0.26 9.28
C GLY A 153 -6.62 -1.17 10.51
N ILE A 154 -5.49 -1.20 11.24
CA ILE A 154 -5.36 -1.98 12.48
C ILE A 154 -6.40 -1.53 13.52
N LEU A 155 -6.52 -0.22 13.73
CA LEU A 155 -7.48 0.32 14.67
C LEU A 155 -8.92 -0.06 14.31
N THR A 156 -9.30 0.09 13.02
CA THR A 156 -10.62 -0.31 12.53
C THR A 156 -10.87 -1.81 12.74
N ALA A 157 -9.89 -2.65 12.42
CA ALA A 157 -10.02 -4.10 12.59
C ALA A 157 -10.16 -4.49 14.07
N VAL A 158 -9.38 -3.88 14.97
CA VAL A 158 -9.43 -4.15 16.41
C VAL A 158 -10.78 -3.72 16.99
N VAL A 159 -11.26 -2.53 16.66
CA VAL A 159 -12.54 -2.01 17.14
C VAL A 159 -13.71 -2.84 16.57
N ALA A 160 -13.70 -3.13 15.25
CA ALA A 160 -14.70 -3.97 14.63
C ALA A 160 -14.75 -5.38 15.26
N LEU A 161 -13.58 -6.00 15.49
CA LEU A 161 -13.50 -7.29 16.16
C LEU A 161 -14.06 -7.23 17.59
N GLY A 162 -13.77 -6.16 18.34
CA GLY A 162 -14.34 -5.94 19.67
C GLY A 162 -15.87 -5.87 19.66
N PHE A 163 -16.46 -5.17 18.68
CA PHE A 163 -17.90 -5.12 18.48
C PHE A 163 -18.49 -6.48 18.09
N LEU A 164 -17.86 -7.20 17.17
CA LEU A 164 -18.31 -8.52 16.75
C LEU A 164 -18.32 -9.52 17.93
N LEU A 165 -17.24 -9.55 18.72
CA LEU A 165 -17.13 -10.40 19.90
C LEU A 165 -18.14 -10.03 21.01
N ARG A 166 -18.56 -8.76 21.08
CA ARG A 166 -19.55 -8.30 22.05
C ARG A 166 -20.98 -8.69 21.64
N ILE A 167 -21.27 -8.75 20.34
CA ILE A 167 -22.57 -9.20 19.83
C ILE A 167 -22.71 -10.70 20.09
N ASP A 168 -21.86 -11.50 19.44
CA ASP A 168 -21.81 -12.95 19.67
C ASP A 168 -20.43 -13.53 19.35
N PRO A 169 -19.73 -14.18 20.30
CA PRO A 169 -18.42 -14.76 20.10
C PRO A 169 -18.42 -15.96 19.13
N VAL A 170 -19.50 -16.78 19.14
CA VAL A 170 -19.59 -17.98 18.31
C VAL A 170 -19.79 -17.58 16.85
N MET A 171 -20.68 -16.62 16.60
CA MET A 171 -20.91 -16.04 15.28
C MET A 171 -19.64 -15.38 14.72
N THR A 172 -18.89 -14.72 15.60
CA THR A 172 -17.59 -14.15 15.25
C THR A 172 -16.59 -15.23 14.84
N LEU A 173 -16.51 -16.32 15.57
CA LEU A 173 -15.63 -17.44 15.25
C LEU A 173 -16.04 -18.10 13.91
N LEU A 174 -17.35 -18.32 13.69
CA LEU A 174 -17.88 -18.86 12.45
C LEU A 174 -17.53 -17.98 11.23
N ALA A 175 -17.50 -16.65 11.41
CA ALA A 175 -17.07 -15.74 10.36
C ALA A 175 -15.55 -15.76 10.15
N LEU A 176 -14.75 -15.81 11.24
CA LEU A 176 -13.29 -15.76 11.19
C LEU A 176 -12.67 -17.03 10.60
N VAL A 177 -13.28 -18.20 10.77
CA VAL A 177 -12.72 -19.47 10.28
C VAL A 177 -12.60 -19.47 8.74
N PRO A 178 -13.64 -19.20 7.93
CA PRO A 178 -13.49 -19.09 6.48
C PRO A 178 -12.52 -18.00 6.06
N LEU A 179 -12.55 -16.83 6.72
CA LEU A 179 -11.66 -15.72 6.42
C LEU A 179 -10.19 -16.07 6.71
N GLY A 180 -9.93 -16.71 7.84
CA GLY A 180 -8.58 -17.18 8.20
C GLY A 180 -8.07 -18.25 7.22
N LEU A 181 -8.92 -19.18 6.82
CA LEU A 181 -8.59 -20.19 5.83
C LEU A 181 -8.26 -19.54 4.47
N PHE A 182 -9.05 -18.56 4.04
CA PHE A 182 -8.75 -17.76 2.86
C PHE A 182 -7.41 -17.04 2.99
N GLY A 183 -7.09 -16.46 4.16
CA GLY A 183 -5.80 -15.83 4.43
C GLY A 183 -4.62 -16.78 4.22
N VAL A 184 -4.72 -18.01 4.73
CA VAL A 184 -3.71 -19.07 4.55
C VAL A 184 -3.58 -19.47 3.07
N VAL A 185 -4.70 -19.69 2.38
CA VAL A 185 -4.71 -20.03 0.94
C VAL A 185 -4.09 -18.91 0.13
N SER A 186 -4.48 -17.65 0.38
CA SER A 186 -3.94 -16.47 -0.31
C SER A 186 -2.44 -16.33 -0.13
N THR A 187 -1.93 -16.45 1.11
CA THR A 187 -0.49 -16.33 1.37
C THR A 187 0.31 -17.40 0.64
N LYS A 188 -0.16 -18.64 0.60
CA LYS A 188 0.47 -19.72 -0.18
C LYS A 188 0.41 -19.44 -1.68
N ALA A 189 -0.75 -19.04 -2.20
CA ALA A 189 -0.94 -18.72 -3.61
C ALA A 189 0.00 -17.58 -4.06
N PHE A 190 0.06 -16.48 -3.30
CA PHE A 190 0.95 -15.37 -3.61
C PHE A 190 2.43 -15.75 -3.51
N SER A 191 2.82 -16.60 -2.57
CA SER A 191 4.19 -17.09 -2.48
C SER A 191 4.59 -17.89 -3.72
N THR A 192 3.68 -18.69 -4.25
CA THR A 192 3.87 -19.49 -5.48
C THR A 192 3.89 -18.61 -6.74
N LEU A 193 3.11 -17.53 -6.76
CA LEU A 193 3.05 -16.59 -7.89
C LEU A 193 4.23 -15.60 -7.92
N ARG A 194 4.90 -15.38 -6.81
CA ARG A 194 6.01 -14.43 -6.68
C ARG A 194 7.12 -14.61 -7.73
N PRO A 195 7.58 -15.83 -8.08
CA PRO A 195 8.56 -16.04 -9.15
C PRO A 195 8.05 -15.56 -10.51
N ALA A 196 6.76 -15.83 -10.84
CA ALA A 196 6.15 -15.42 -12.11
C ALA A 196 6.03 -13.90 -12.24
N PHE A 197 5.73 -13.19 -11.14
CA PHE A 197 5.75 -11.73 -11.11
C PHE A 197 7.17 -11.15 -11.31
N ARG A 198 8.19 -11.78 -10.72
CA ARG A 198 9.59 -11.40 -10.93
C ARG A 198 10.03 -11.62 -12.38
N GLU A 199 9.65 -12.75 -12.97
CA GLU A 199 9.95 -13.06 -14.37
C GLU A 199 9.28 -12.06 -15.32
N ARG A 200 8.03 -11.66 -15.05
CA ARG A 200 7.34 -10.57 -15.76
C ARG A 200 8.15 -9.28 -15.77
N GLY A 201 8.75 -8.91 -14.63
CA GLY A 201 9.63 -7.73 -14.53
C GLY A 201 10.83 -7.82 -15.46
N LYS A 202 11.49 -8.99 -15.53
CA LYS A 202 12.63 -9.23 -16.44
C LYS A 202 12.21 -9.16 -17.90
N ILE A 203 11.16 -9.90 -18.29
CA ILE A 203 10.66 -9.90 -19.68
C ILE A 203 10.28 -8.48 -20.10
N ARG A 204 9.61 -7.71 -19.22
CA ARG A 204 9.28 -6.30 -19.52
C ARG A 204 10.54 -5.45 -19.76
N ALA A 205 11.58 -5.64 -18.94
CA ALA A 205 12.84 -4.91 -19.10
C ALA A 205 13.55 -5.29 -20.40
N GLU A 206 13.54 -6.56 -20.78
CA GLU A 206 14.10 -7.04 -22.06
C GLU A 206 13.36 -6.44 -23.26
N VAL A 207 12.01 -6.47 -23.25
CA VAL A 207 11.18 -5.89 -24.33
C VAL A 207 11.40 -4.38 -24.42
N LYS A 208 11.44 -3.67 -23.27
CA LYS A 208 11.74 -2.23 -23.24
C LYS A 208 13.15 -1.93 -23.76
N GLY A 209 14.15 -2.72 -23.35
CA GLY A 209 15.53 -2.60 -23.84
C GLY A 209 15.62 -2.78 -25.34
N ARG A 210 14.96 -3.82 -25.87
CA ARG A 210 14.91 -4.08 -27.32
C ARG A 210 14.29 -2.92 -28.09
N LEU A 211 13.15 -2.38 -27.60
CA LEU A 211 12.53 -1.21 -28.24
C LEU A 211 13.46 0.00 -28.25
N THR A 212 14.15 0.28 -27.16
CA THR A 212 15.11 1.39 -27.09
C THR A 212 16.26 1.19 -28.06
N GLU A 213 16.78 -0.03 -28.16
CA GLU A 213 17.86 -0.38 -29.09
C GLU A 213 17.42 -0.24 -30.55
N SER A 214 16.22 -0.71 -30.90
CA SER A 214 15.66 -0.61 -32.25
C SER A 214 15.43 0.83 -32.65
N LEU A 215 14.90 1.67 -31.77
CA LEU A 215 14.69 3.09 -32.03
C LEU A 215 16.02 3.85 -32.12
N GLY A 216 17.00 3.52 -31.29
CA GLY A 216 18.35 4.10 -31.34
C GLY A 216 19.11 3.71 -32.63
N GLY A 217 18.91 2.46 -33.08
CA GLY A 217 19.52 1.91 -34.30
C GLY A 217 18.69 2.03 -35.59
N ILE A 218 17.64 2.86 -35.60
CA ILE A 218 16.66 2.91 -36.70
C ILE A 218 17.29 3.13 -38.07
N ARG A 219 18.39 3.90 -38.14
CA ARG A 219 19.11 4.13 -39.40
C ARG A 219 19.74 2.84 -39.94
N VAL A 220 20.26 2.00 -39.05
CA VAL A 220 20.85 0.70 -39.42
C VAL A 220 19.76 -0.25 -39.89
N ILE A 221 18.66 -0.35 -39.11
CA ILE A 221 17.53 -1.21 -39.47
C ILE A 221 16.97 -0.87 -40.84
N LYS A 222 16.78 0.43 -41.15
CA LYS A 222 16.31 0.90 -42.46
C LYS A 222 17.34 0.70 -43.57
N GLY A 223 18.62 0.97 -43.28
CA GLY A 223 19.69 0.82 -44.28
C GLY A 223 19.89 -0.63 -44.72
N PHE A 224 19.66 -1.60 -43.82
CA PHE A 224 19.78 -3.03 -44.12
C PHE A 224 18.43 -3.71 -44.45
N HIS A 225 17.34 -2.95 -44.63
CA HIS A 225 15.98 -3.47 -44.85
C HIS A 225 15.54 -4.53 -43.81
N ALA A 226 16.00 -4.39 -42.58
CA ALA A 226 15.81 -5.37 -41.51
C ALA A 226 14.52 -5.14 -40.67
N VAL A 227 13.56 -4.35 -41.17
CA VAL A 227 12.34 -3.94 -40.43
C VAL A 227 11.51 -5.17 -40.03
N GLU A 228 11.26 -6.10 -40.93
CA GLU A 228 10.46 -7.29 -40.67
C GLU A 228 11.13 -8.20 -39.63
N ARG A 229 12.45 -8.41 -39.75
CA ARG A 229 13.22 -9.18 -38.78
C ARG A 229 13.15 -8.57 -37.38
N GLU A 230 13.24 -7.26 -37.27
CA GLU A 230 13.16 -6.55 -36.01
C GLU A 230 11.76 -6.63 -35.40
N ARG A 231 10.72 -6.52 -36.24
CA ARG A 231 9.33 -6.74 -35.83
C ARG A 231 9.16 -8.12 -35.22
N ASP A 232 9.62 -9.17 -35.89
CA ASP A 232 9.46 -10.56 -35.44
C ASP A 232 10.15 -10.81 -34.08
N VAL A 233 11.35 -10.25 -33.87
CA VAL A 233 12.08 -10.33 -32.62
C VAL A 233 11.32 -9.62 -31.49
N PHE A 234 10.80 -8.41 -31.76
CA PHE A 234 10.02 -7.65 -30.80
C PHE A 234 8.70 -8.35 -30.47
N GLU A 235 7.98 -8.85 -31.48
CA GLU A 235 6.74 -9.59 -31.33
C GLU A 235 6.93 -10.86 -30.48
N ALA A 236 8.00 -11.61 -30.70
CA ALA A 236 8.33 -12.76 -29.87
C ALA A 236 8.49 -12.39 -28.38
N GLY A 237 9.13 -11.25 -28.10
CA GLY A 237 9.29 -10.71 -26.75
C GLY A 237 7.94 -10.32 -26.13
N VAL A 238 7.11 -9.60 -26.88
CA VAL A 238 5.76 -9.20 -26.46
C VAL A 238 4.87 -10.42 -26.21
N MET A 239 4.92 -11.44 -27.08
CA MET A 239 4.14 -12.68 -26.91
C MET A 239 4.62 -13.49 -25.70
N ARG A 240 5.92 -13.47 -25.36
CA ARG A 240 6.43 -14.06 -24.12
C ARG A 240 5.90 -13.31 -22.89
N LEU A 241 5.87 -11.97 -22.95
CA LEU A 241 5.27 -11.14 -21.90
C LEU A 241 3.77 -11.45 -21.74
N PHE A 242 3.03 -11.52 -22.83
CA PHE A 242 1.61 -11.84 -22.85
C PHE A 242 1.32 -13.20 -22.17
N ARG A 243 2.07 -14.26 -22.53
CA ARG A 243 1.89 -15.60 -21.91
C ARG A 243 2.12 -15.53 -20.39
N ASN A 244 3.16 -14.86 -19.92
CA ASN A 244 3.43 -14.70 -18.49
C ASN A 244 2.31 -13.89 -17.82
N VAL A 245 1.87 -12.77 -18.42
CA VAL A 245 0.78 -11.94 -17.89
C VAL A 245 -0.53 -12.74 -17.85
N ARG A 246 -0.87 -13.48 -18.89
CA ARG A 246 -2.06 -14.34 -18.93
C ARG A 246 -2.06 -15.34 -17.76
N THR A 247 -0.94 -16.05 -17.54
CA THR A 247 -0.83 -17.03 -16.46
C THR A 247 -0.98 -16.36 -15.08
N THR A 248 -0.32 -15.23 -14.87
CA THR A 248 -0.39 -14.51 -13.58
C THR A 248 -1.76 -13.89 -13.34
N LEU A 249 -2.43 -13.36 -14.38
CA LEU A 249 -3.79 -12.83 -14.28
C LEU A 249 -4.80 -13.93 -13.97
N THR A 250 -4.73 -15.08 -14.66
CA THR A 250 -5.64 -16.22 -14.41
C THR A 250 -5.49 -16.74 -12.99
N ALA A 251 -4.25 -16.87 -12.51
CA ALA A 251 -3.99 -17.31 -11.14
C ALA A 251 -4.46 -16.27 -10.10
N SER A 252 -4.24 -14.96 -10.36
CA SER A 252 -4.76 -13.90 -9.49
C SER A 252 -6.29 -13.88 -9.47
N ALA A 253 -6.94 -14.06 -10.62
CA ALA A 253 -8.38 -14.15 -10.72
C ALA A 253 -8.94 -15.34 -9.91
N ALA A 254 -8.27 -16.50 -9.96
CA ALA A 254 -8.64 -17.66 -9.15
C ALA A 254 -8.58 -17.37 -7.65
N VAL A 255 -7.51 -16.69 -7.19
CA VAL A 255 -7.39 -16.27 -5.78
C VAL A 255 -8.51 -15.31 -5.39
N THR A 256 -8.82 -14.33 -6.25
CA THR A 256 -9.91 -13.37 -5.99
C THR A 256 -11.25 -14.08 -5.93
N SER A 257 -11.52 -15.01 -6.86
CA SER A 257 -12.77 -15.81 -6.87
C SER A 257 -12.91 -16.68 -5.62
N LEU A 258 -11.81 -17.29 -5.15
CA LEU A 258 -11.78 -17.99 -3.87
C LEU A 258 -12.10 -17.05 -2.72
N GLY A 259 -11.58 -15.81 -2.74
CA GLY A 259 -11.92 -14.78 -1.74
C GLY A 259 -13.43 -14.50 -1.69
N THR A 260 -14.05 -14.35 -2.84
CA THR A 260 -15.52 -14.18 -2.95
C THR A 260 -16.27 -15.40 -2.38
N LEU A 261 -15.79 -16.62 -2.69
CA LEU A 261 -16.39 -17.85 -2.17
C LEU A 261 -16.30 -17.93 -0.63
N PHE A 262 -15.11 -17.69 -0.06
CA PHE A 262 -14.93 -17.73 1.40
C PHE A 262 -15.71 -16.63 2.12
N MET A 263 -15.79 -15.44 1.52
CA MET A 263 -16.62 -14.36 2.05
C MET A 263 -18.12 -14.73 2.00
N GLY A 264 -18.58 -15.29 0.88
CA GLY A 264 -19.94 -15.78 0.76
C GLY A 264 -20.24 -16.87 1.78
N LEU A 265 -19.33 -17.82 1.97
CA LEU A 265 -19.46 -18.87 3.00
C LEU A 265 -19.55 -18.29 4.40
N ALA A 266 -18.68 -17.32 4.74
CA ALA A 266 -18.75 -16.63 6.03
C ALA A 266 -20.12 -15.94 6.23
N THR A 267 -20.63 -15.27 5.20
CA THR A 267 -21.95 -14.63 5.24
C THR A 267 -23.07 -15.64 5.43
N VAL A 268 -23.04 -16.77 4.70
CA VAL A 268 -24.04 -17.85 4.86
C VAL A 268 -24.02 -18.44 6.28
N LEU A 269 -22.84 -18.69 6.83
CA LEU A 269 -22.70 -19.20 8.20
C LEU A 269 -23.23 -18.21 9.23
N VAL A 270 -22.89 -16.92 9.07
CA VAL A 270 -23.38 -15.84 9.94
C VAL A 270 -24.89 -15.70 9.84
N MET A 271 -25.45 -15.71 8.63
CA MET A 271 -26.90 -15.62 8.42
C MET A 271 -27.64 -16.86 8.96
N GLY A 272 -27.09 -18.05 8.75
CA GLY A 272 -27.70 -19.28 9.22
C GLY A 272 -27.71 -19.39 10.74
N TYR A 273 -26.57 -19.16 11.39
CA TYR A 273 -26.44 -19.20 12.84
C TYR A 273 -27.16 -18.01 13.52
N GLY A 274 -26.95 -16.78 13.00
CA GLY A 274 -27.62 -15.59 13.49
C GLY A 274 -29.14 -15.64 13.30
N GLY A 275 -29.63 -16.18 12.17
CA GLY A 275 -31.06 -16.42 11.95
C GLY A 275 -31.65 -17.40 12.95
N ARG A 276 -30.91 -18.46 13.31
CA ARG A 276 -31.31 -19.39 14.37
C ARG A 276 -31.42 -18.67 15.73
N LEU A 277 -30.41 -17.87 16.12
CA LEU A 277 -30.44 -17.11 17.38
C LEU A 277 -31.61 -16.13 17.44
N ILE A 278 -31.99 -15.52 16.28
CA ILE A 278 -33.18 -14.65 16.23
C ILE A 278 -34.47 -15.45 16.47
N LEU A 279 -34.60 -16.67 15.92
CA LEU A 279 -35.75 -17.53 16.14
C LEU A 279 -35.84 -18.04 17.61
N GLU A 280 -34.72 -18.08 18.33
CA GLU A 280 -34.58 -18.44 19.75
C GLU A 280 -34.66 -17.21 20.66
N ASP A 281 -34.94 -16.00 20.12
CA ASP A 281 -34.99 -14.70 20.85
C ASP A 281 -33.67 -14.32 21.55
N GLU A 282 -32.52 -14.90 21.14
CA GLU A 282 -31.21 -14.61 21.72
C GLU A 282 -30.46 -13.49 20.98
N LEU A 283 -30.90 -13.10 19.77
CA LEU A 283 -30.29 -12.05 18.94
C LEU A 283 -31.38 -11.20 18.28
N THR A 284 -31.13 -9.89 18.17
CA THR A 284 -32.05 -8.99 17.47
C THR A 284 -31.72 -8.90 15.97
N LEU A 285 -32.69 -8.48 15.15
CA LEU A 285 -32.46 -8.19 13.72
C LEU A 285 -31.41 -7.08 13.54
N GLY A 286 -31.46 -6.03 14.37
CA GLY A 286 -30.49 -4.94 14.31
C GLY A 286 -29.08 -5.39 14.65
N GLU A 287 -28.91 -6.32 15.60
CA GLU A 287 -27.62 -6.91 15.92
C GLU A 287 -27.05 -7.71 14.73
N LEU A 288 -27.87 -8.53 14.06
CA LEU A 288 -27.45 -9.27 12.87
C LEU A 288 -27.02 -8.33 11.73
N PHE A 289 -27.79 -7.26 11.47
CA PHE A 289 -27.42 -6.25 10.48
C PHE A 289 -26.13 -5.55 10.84
N SER A 290 -25.99 -5.06 12.09
CA SER A 290 -24.78 -4.43 12.58
C SER A 290 -23.57 -5.37 12.47
N PHE A 291 -23.73 -6.65 12.84
CA PHE A 291 -22.69 -7.67 12.72
C PHE A 291 -22.21 -7.80 11.27
N THR A 292 -23.12 -7.90 10.32
CA THR A 292 -22.79 -8.04 8.90
C THR A 292 -22.01 -6.83 8.37
N VAL A 293 -22.38 -5.62 8.78
CA VAL A 293 -21.66 -4.39 8.40
C VAL A 293 -20.27 -4.34 9.06
N PHE A 294 -20.16 -4.65 10.36
CA PHE A 294 -18.86 -4.69 11.04
C PHE A 294 -17.93 -5.76 10.50
N LEU A 295 -18.46 -6.89 10.02
CA LEU A 295 -17.67 -7.92 9.34
C LEU A 295 -16.97 -7.35 8.09
N GLY A 296 -17.65 -6.51 7.33
CA GLY A 296 -17.03 -5.78 6.19
C GLY A 296 -15.89 -4.88 6.63
N PHE A 297 -16.03 -4.17 7.75
CA PHE A 297 -14.97 -3.33 8.31
C PHE A 297 -13.78 -4.12 8.87
N LEU A 298 -13.95 -5.39 9.19
CA LEU A 298 -12.85 -6.28 9.60
C LEU A 298 -12.04 -6.76 8.39
N VAL A 299 -12.69 -7.05 7.26
CA VAL A 299 -12.06 -7.65 6.09
C VAL A 299 -11.27 -6.61 5.26
N ALA A 300 -11.83 -5.42 5.07
CA ALA A 300 -11.24 -4.38 4.23
C ALA A 300 -9.79 -4.02 4.61
N PRO A 301 -9.43 -3.81 5.89
CA PRO A 301 -8.05 -3.53 6.30
C PRO A 301 -7.07 -4.67 5.99
N VAL A 302 -7.52 -5.93 6.12
CA VAL A 302 -6.65 -7.10 5.86
C VAL A 302 -6.18 -7.11 4.40
N VAL A 303 -7.09 -6.83 3.46
CA VAL A 303 -6.76 -6.72 2.04
C VAL A 303 -5.83 -5.53 1.77
N GLN A 304 -6.07 -4.39 2.42
CA GLN A 304 -5.22 -3.21 2.28
C GLN A 304 -3.80 -3.42 2.82
N MET A 305 -3.62 -4.15 3.92
CA MET A 305 -2.31 -4.42 4.51
C MET A 305 -1.35 -5.14 3.55
N ALA A 306 -1.86 -6.02 2.68
CA ALA A 306 -1.05 -6.68 1.67
C ALA A 306 -0.44 -5.68 0.66
N ASN A 307 -1.22 -4.68 0.23
CA ASN A 307 -0.77 -3.63 -0.68
C ASN A 307 0.23 -2.69 0.01
N ILE A 308 -0.04 -2.32 1.26
CA ILE A 308 0.86 -1.47 2.07
C ILE A 308 2.22 -2.14 2.25
N GLY A 309 2.26 -3.45 2.54
CA GLY A 309 3.51 -4.20 2.70
C GLY A 309 4.42 -4.10 1.47
N THR A 310 3.85 -4.16 0.27
CA THR A 310 4.60 -3.99 -0.99
C THR A 310 5.13 -2.56 -1.13
N GLN A 311 4.27 -1.56 -0.93
CA GLN A 311 4.63 -0.14 -1.01
C GLN A 311 5.71 0.24 0.00
N MET A 312 5.63 -0.29 1.23
CA MET A 312 6.65 -0.08 2.26
C MET A 312 8.00 -0.68 1.87
N THR A 313 7.99 -1.90 1.29
CA THR A 313 9.22 -2.55 0.83
C THR A 313 9.90 -1.75 -0.29
N GLU A 314 9.13 -1.24 -1.24
CA GLU A 314 9.63 -0.38 -2.32
C GLU A 314 10.19 0.94 -1.78
N ALA A 315 9.48 1.55 -0.84
CA ALA A 315 9.89 2.80 -0.19
C ALA A 315 11.22 2.64 0.58
N PHE A 316 11.37 1.56 1.36
CA PHE A 316 12.63 1.27 2.06
C PHE A 316 13.78 1.03 1.08
N ALA A 317 13.53 0.26 0.00
CA ALA A 317 14.55 0.03 -1.03
C ALA A 317 14.98 1.34 -1.73
N GLY A 318 14.04 2.25 -2.00
CA GLY A 318 14.33 3.58 -2.54
C GLY A 318 15.18 4.43 -1.58
N LEU A 319 14.80 4.47 -0.30
CA LEU A 319 15.57 5.19 0.71
C LEU A 319 16.98 4.62 0.93
N ASP A 320 17.14 3.29 0.89
CA ASP A 320 18.46 2.68 1.01
C ASP A 320 19.36 3.10 -0.17
N ARG A 321 18.84 3.13 -1.41
CA ARG A 321 19.57 3.61 -2.59
C ARG A 321 19.88 5.11 -2.52
N THR A 322 18.95 5.92 -2.02
CA THR A 322 19.17 7.35 -1.81
C THR A 322 20.24 7.58 -0.76
N ALA A 323 20.22 6.83 0.35
CA ALA A 323 21.23 6.91 1.39
C ALA A 323 22.63 6.45 0.91
N GLU A 324 22.68 5.38 0.09
CA GLU A 324 23.91 4.93 -0.56
C GLU A 324 24.50 6.03 -1.45
N LEU A 325 23.66 6.69 -2.24
CA LEU A 325 24.07 7.80 -3.09
C LEU A 325 24.62 8.99 -2.27
N LEU A 326 23.90 9.39 -1.22
CA LEU A 326 24.32 10.47 -0.32
C LEU A 326 25.58 10.13 0.51
N SER A 327 25.93 8.86 0.63
CA SER A 327 27.17 8.44 1.33
C SER A 327 28.42 8.45 0.44
N GLN A 328 28.26 8.65 -0.88
CA GLN A 328 29.40 8.75 -1.78
C GLN A 328 30.21 10.05 -1.48
N PRO A 329 31.55 10.00 -1.49
CA PRO A 329 32.36 11.17 -1.25
C PRO A 329 32.15 12.20 -2.38
N LYS A 330 32.00 13.46 -1.98
CA LYS A 330 31.94 14.58 -2.93
C LYS A 330 33.31 14.88 -3.48
N GLU A 331 33.33 15.51 -4.63
CA GLU A 331 34.59 15.95 -5.25
C GLU A 331 35.36 16.94 -4.35
N ASP A 332 34.63 17.75 -3.58
CA ASP A 332 35.21 18.72 -2.64
C ASP A 332 35.83 18.08 -1.37
N ASP A 333 35.44 16.83 -1.06
CA ASP A 333 35.95 16.08 0.09
C ASP A 333 37.33 15.43 -0.19
N ASP A 334 37.90 15.57 -1.42
CA ASP A 334 39.22 15.04 -1.77
C ASP A 334 40.31 15.83 -1.04
N PRO A 335 41.08 15.19 -0.13
CA PRO A 335 42.14 15.86 0.65
C PRO A 335 43.28 16.40 -0.23
N ARG A 336 43.35 16.06 -1.52
CA ARG A 336 44.33 16.58 -2.47
C ARG A 336 43.93 17.95 -3.03
N ARG A 337 42.69 18.39 -2.87
CA ARG A 337 42.20 19.71 -3.27
C ARG A 337 42.54 20.76 -2.21
N THR A 338 43.80 21.18 -2.18
CA THR A 338 44.32 22.17 -1.20
C THR A 338 44.38 23.61 -1.75
N ARG A 339 44.12 23.81 -3.04
CA ARG A 339 44.20 25.16 -3.65
C ARG A 339 42.80 25.69 -3.95
N THR A 340 42.44 26.80 -3.31
CA THR A 340 41.32 27.65 -3.73
C THR A 340 41.74 28.42 -4.98
N MET A 341 40.90 28.34 -6.04
CA MET A 341 41.08 29.24 -7.19
C MET A 341 40.80 30.68 -6.72
N PRO A 342 41.62 31.65 -7.09
CA PRO A 342 41.29 33.06 -6.85
C PRO A 342 40.01 33.40 -7.62
N PRO A 343 39.18 34.33 -7.12
CA PRO A 343 37.91 34.75 -7.72
C PRO A 343 38.11 35.33 -9.10
#